data_c99a7ca03285e8be7ad52a76e3a117dd
#
_entry.id   c99a7ca03285e8be7ad52a76e3a117dd
#
_cell.length_a   1.000
_cell.length_b   1.000
_cell.length_c   1.000
_cell.angle_alpha   90.00
_cell.angle_beta   90.00
_cell.angle_gamma   90.00
#
_symmetry.space_group_name_H-M   'P 1'
#
loop_
_entity.id
_entity.type
_entity.pdbx_description
1 polymer ?
#
loop_
_entity_poly.entity_id
_entity_poly.type
_entity_poly.pdbx_seq_one_letter_code
_entity_poly.pdbx_strand_id
1 'polypeptide(L)'
;MKAIRLFFVSIFVCGLVSVCFAQQEPTSGQSSSGQTSGSQIGTYGVSTYLLGPGDTIFVKVLGEEDMDGEYEVEGDGYVSIPFVDSPILARCRTDREIRADIITSLKKIIRNPQVSVRVKEKRSRPPAVIIGAVQAPQQFVLNRRVRLFELFNWAGGTIKGEAAGQLQIFHTTPVLCPVAGEEELAKLEIKNNEPVPAALYNIEAVSMGKPEANPYIYPGDIIVVPKSPPIYIGGLVGAPQGIYWRENLTLTNAIAMVGGVRKEAKTEKVVIRRLKQGSQTDREIIPINFKLIQKGQNKDVLLQPYDIVEVDEASPWSKEKIGQTLLNLVTGGASSVVSGFGQLPLRVVY
;
A
#
# COMPACT_ATOMS: atom_id res chain seq x y z
N MET A 1 39.54 -19.33 64.26
CA MET A 1 41.01 -19.31 64.14
C MET A 1 41.37 -18.59 62.85
N LYS A 2 42.16 -17.50 62.98
CA LYS A 2 43.09 -16.83 62.04
C LYS A 2 42.54 -16.54 60.65
N ALA A 3 42.13 -15.32 60.27
CA ALA A 3 42.93 -14.12 59.99
C ALA A 3 44.01 -14.35 58.93
N ILE A 4 43.86 -13.64 57.77
CA ILE A 4 44.98 -12.92 57.11
C ILE A 4 44.37 -11.87 56.16
N ARG A 5 44.68 -10.64 56.45
CA ARG A 5 44.56 -9.43 55.64
C ARG A 5 45.70 -9.46 54.59
N LEU A 6 45.41 -8.94 53.39
CA LEU A 6 46.48 -8.31 52.63
C LEU A 6 45.89 -7.14 51.79
N PHE A 7 46.46 -5.99 52.12
CA PHE A 7 46.41 -4.69 51.45
C PHE A 7 47.12 -4.77 50.10
N PHE A 8 46.65 -4.11 49.08
CA PHE A 8 47.49 -3.50 48.04
C PHE A 8 46.84 -2.19 47.56
N VAL A 9 47.45 -1.20 47.85
CA VAL A 9 47.91 0.12 47.46
C VAL A 9 47.58 0.48 46.00
N SER A 10 46.83 1.56 45.91
CA SER A 10 46.79 2.72 45.03
C SER A 10 47.93 2.85 43.99
N ILE A 11 47.56 3.10 42.74
CA ILE A 11 48.28 4.04 41.86
C ILE A 11 47.27 4.84 41.05
N PHE A 12 47.25 6.13 41.33
CA PHE A 12 46.55 7.20 40.65
C PHE A 12 47.37 7.58 39.41
N VAL A 13 46.83 7.38 38.20
CA VAL A 13 47.42 8.01 37.01
C VAL A 13 46.35 8.93 36.40
N CYS A 14 46.62 10.20 36.61
CA CYS A 14 45.90 11.33 36.06
C CYS A 14 46.25 11.46 34.56
N GLY A 15 45.32 11.13 33.67
CA GLY A 15 45.41 11.36 32.22
C GLY A 15 44.48 12.47 31.81
N LEU A 16 45.04 13.66 31.60
CA LEU A 16 44.36 14.80 31.02
C LEU A 16 43.94 14.48 29.57
N VAL A 17 42.66 14.31 29.33
CA VAL A 17 42.11 14.31 27.98
C VAL A 17 41.51 15.70 27.76
N SER A 18 42.20 16.50 26.94
CA SER A 18 41.72 17.76 26.41
C SER A 18 40.55 17.50 25.45
N VAL A 19 39.35 17.83 25.87
CA VAL A 19 38.17 17.85 25.00
C VAL A 19 38.19 19.17 24.24
N CYS A 20 38.49 19.09 22.95
CA CYS A 20 38.37 20.20 22.02
C CYS A 20 36.86 20.38 21.71
N PHE A 21 36.22 21.39 22.32
CA PHE A 21 34.88 21.85 21.92
C PHE A 21 35.02 22.65 20.62
N ALA A 22 34.60 22.06 19.50
CA ALA A 22 34.36 22.82 18.29
C ALA A 22 32.95 23.45 18.42
N GLN A 23 32.92 24.75 18.55
CA GLN A 23 31.67 25.57 18.42
C GLN A 23 31.23 25.51 16.95
N GLN A 24 30.10 24.88 16.71
CA GLN A 24 29.36 25.03 15.45
C GLN A 24 28.42 26.25 15.57
N GLU A 25 28.66 27.24 14.73
CA GLU A 25 27.77 28.37 14.53
C GLU A 25 26.43 27.89 13.89
N PRO A 26 25.29 28.50 14.22
CA PRO A 26 24.00 28.16 13.60
C PRO A 26 23.90 28.83 12.23
N THR A 27 24.06 28.06 11.16
CA THR A 27 23.68 28.51 9.82
C THR A 27 22.17 28.53 9.69
N SER A 28 21.70 29.70 9.30
CA SER A 28 20.34 30.09 8.96
C SER A 28 19.60 29.14 8.03
N GLY A 29 18.32 28.97 8.34
CA GLY A 29 17.38 28.08 7.67
C GLY A 29 17.31 28.20 6.16
N GLN A 30 17.37 27.05 5.54
CA GLN A 30 16.73 26.79 4.25
C GLN A 30 15.55 25.87 4.49
N SER A 31 14.36 26.43 4.30
CA SER A 31 13.10 25.68 4.19
C SER A 31 13.18 24.78 2.96
N SER A 32 13.53 23.52 3.18
CA SER A 32 13.36 22.47 2.17
C SER A 32 11.88 22.11 2.08
N SER A 33 11.22 22.60 1.03
CA SER A 33 9.96 22.04 0.56
C SER A 33 10.07 20.52 0.49
N GLY A 34 9.24 19.84 1.27
CA GLY A 34 9.17 18.39 1.30
C GLY A 34 8.80 17.82 -0.06
N GLN A 35 9.79 17.43 -0.83
CA GLN A 35 9.60 16.48 -1.91
C GLN A 35 9.37 15.12 -1.26
N THR A 36 8.16 14.61 -1.40
CA THR A 36 7.83 13.22 -1.10
C THR A 36 8.65 12.35 -2.05
N SER A 37 9.79 11.85 -1.56
CA SER A 37 10.63 10.94 -2.31
C SER A 37 9.89 9.63 -2.47
N GLY A 38 9.16 9.48 -3.58
CA GLY A 38 8.69 8.19 -4.02
C GLY A 38 9.88 7.24 -4.11
N SER A 39 9.77 6.08 -3.51
CA SER A 39 10.82 5.07 -3.51
C SER A 39 11.11 4.65 -4.94
N GLN A 40 12.24 5.10 -5.49
CA GLN A 40 12.66 4.70 -6.85
C GLN A 40 13.25 3.30 -6.78
N ILE A 41 12.56 2.36 -7.40
CA ILE A 41 13.03 0.97 -7.51
C ILE A 41 14.17 0.92 -8.50
N GLY A 42 15.37 0.78 -7.97
CA GLY A 42 16.62 0.72 -8.72
C GLY A 42 16.68 -0.49 -9.66
N THR A 43 17.31 -0.26 -10.77
CA THR A 43 17.39 -1.13 -11.94
C THR A 43 18.39 -2.27 -11.71
N TYR A 44 17.88 -3.49 -11.57
CA TYR A 44 18.66 -4.68 -11.93
C TYR A 44 18.08 -5.24 -13.25
N GLY A 45 18.77 -4.99 -14.34
CA GLY A 45 18.36 -5.36 -15.70
C GLY A 45 18.13 -4.13 -16.56
N VAL A 46 18.73 -4.10 -17.76
CA VAL A 46 18.58 -3.02 -18.74
C VAL A 46 17.17 -3.09 -19.31
N SER A 47 16.21 -2.58 -18.56
CA SER A 47 14.87 -2.33 -19.08
C SER A 47 14.94 -1.05 -19.90
N THR A 48 14.87 -1.20 -21.21
CA THR A 48 14.84 -0.08 -22.12
C THR A 48 13.58 0.73 -21.88
N TYR A 49 13.74 1.99 -21.44
CA TYR A 49 12.59 2.88 -21.22
C TYR A 49 11.94 3.19 -22.57
N LEU A 50 10.63 3.01 -22.66
CA LEU A 50 9.83 3.39 -23.82
C LEU A 50 9.17 4.74 -23.51
N LEU A 51 9.39 5.72 -24.34
CA LEU A 51 8.83 7.06 -24.19
C LEU A 51 7.31 7.07 -24.36
N GLY A 52 6.70 8.06 -23.73
CA GLY A 52 5.27 8.34 -23.82
C GLY A 52 4.97 9.83 -23.80
N PRO A 53 3.72 10.23 -24.04
CA PRO A 53 3.27 11.61 -23.98
C PRO A 53 3.59 12.27 -22.63
N GLY A 54 4.13 13.49 -22.67
CA GLY A 54 4.57 14.23 -21.48
C GLY A 54 6.01 13.96 -21.05
N ASP A 55 6.71 13.00 -21.64
CA ASP A 55 8.13 12.80 -21.39
C ASP A 55 8.95 13.90 -22.09
N THR A 56 10.05 14.30 -21.46
CA THR A 56 10.96 15.31 -22.04
C THR A 56 12.28 14.63 -22.42
N ILE A 57 12.69 14.83 -23.66
CA ILE A 57 14.00 14.41 -24.16
C ILE A 57 14.91 15.61 -24.34
N PHE A 58 16.18 15.42 -24.07
CA PHE A 58 17.22 16.36 -24.42
C PHE A 58 17.93 15.87 -25.68
N VAL A 59 17.92 16.68 -26.74
CA VAL A 59 18.59 16.42 -27.99
C VAL A 59 19.79 17.34 -28.10
N LYS A 60 20.93 16.78 -28.52
CA LYS A 60 22.14 17.52 -28.82
C LYS A 60 22.67 17.12 -30.18
N VAL A 61 22.90 18.09 -31.06
CA VAL A 61 23.47 17.91 -32.40
C VAL A 61 24.85 18.58 -32.45
N LEU A 62 25.89 17.80 -32.64
CA LEU A 62 27.25 18.30 -32.63
C LEU A 62 27.47 19.29 -33.78
N GLY A 63 27.83 20.51 -33.45
CA GLY A 63 28.10 21.59 -34.40
C GLY A 63 26.90 22.46 -34.79
N GLU A 64 25.72 22.18 -34.24
CA GLU A 64 24.47 22.91 -34.51
C GLU A 64 23.76 23.24 -33.18
N GLU A 65 24.24 24.32 -32.50
CA GLU A 65 23.71 24.73 -31.19
C GLU A 65 22.23 25.12 -31.26
N ASP A 66 21.75 25.63 -32.39
CA ASP A 66 20.36 26.02 -32.62
C ASP A 66 19.39 24.81 -32.59
N MET A 67 19.90 23.60 -32.68
CA MET A 67 19.13 22.34 -32.57
C MET A 67 19.24 21.69 -31.21
N ASP A 68 20.14 22.18 -30.35
CA ASP A 68 20.27 21.68 -28.99
C ASP A 68 19.09 22.16 -28.15
N GLY A 69 18.41 21.24 -27.47
CA GLY A 69 17.27 21.65 -26.66
C GLY A 69 16.51 20.51 -25.98
N GLU A 70 15.52 20.93 -25.23
CA GLU A 70 14.58 20.06 -24.56
C GLU A 70 13.29 20.03 -25.35
N TYR A 71 12.84 18.83 -25.65
CA TYR A 71 11.65 18.62 -26.45
C TYR A 71 10.72 17.68 -25.72
N GLU A 72 9.46 18.11 -25.56
CA GLU A 72 8.42 17.29 -24.93
C GLU A 72 7.73 16.42 -25.97
N VAL A 73 7.41 15.19 -25.57
CA VAL A 73 6.57 14.29 -26.38
C VAL A 73 5.12 14.76 -26.23
N GLU A 74 4.55 15.21 -27.33
CA GLU A 74 3.18 15.73 -27.38
C GLU A 74 2.12 14.66 -27.06
N GLY A 75 0.87 15.07 -26.84
CA GLY A 75 -0.21 14.18 -26.47
C GLY A 75 -0.54 13.08 -27.49
N ASP A 76 -0.26 13.33 -28.76
CA ASP A 76 -0.39 12.36 -29.87
C ASP A 76 0.79 11.36 -29.93
N GLY A 77 1.83 11.60 -29.15
CA GLY A 77 3.00 10.74 -29.06
C GLY A 77 4.13 11.10 -30.02
N TYR A 78 4.08 12.25 -30.65
CA TYR A 78 5.15 12.77 -31.50
C TYR A 78 6.01 13.79 -30.77
N VAL A 79 7.19 14.02 -31.29
CA VAL A 79 8.09 15.08 -30.84
C VAL A 79 8.45 15.96 -32.03
N SER A 80 8.28 17.27 -31.86
CA SER A 80 8.61 18.27 -32.86
C SER A 80 10.00 18.84 -32.57
N ILE A 81 10.93 18.68 -33.53
CA ILE A 81 12.31 19.15 -33.43
C ILE A 81 12.54 20.20 -34.51
N PRO A 82 13.16 21.35 -34.21
CA PRO A 82 13.48 22.35 -35.20
C PRO A 82 14.29 21.77 -36.39
N PHE A 83 14.01 22.27 -37.59
CA PHE A 83 14.66 21.89 -38.84
C PHE A 83 14.41 20.43 -39.28
N VAL A 84 13.56 19.70 -38.61
CA VAL A 84 13.05 18.39 -39.04
C VAL A 84 11.69 18.60 -39.70
N ASP A 85 11.56 18.22 -40.98
CA ASP A 85 10.38 18.49 -41.82
C ASP A 85 9.06 17.91 -41.27
N SER A 86 9.14 16.81 -40.49
CA SER A 86 7.98 16.13 -39.96
C SER A 86 8.20 15.71 -38.49
N PRO A 87 7.17 15.77 -37.65
CA PRO A 87 7.26 15.28 -36.28
C PRO A 87 7.70 13.83 -36.22
N ILE A 88 8.52 13.48 -35.23
CA ILE A 88 9.07 12.13 -35.05
C ILE A 88 8.22 11.38 -34.05
N LEU A 89 7.76 10.18 -34.43
CA LEU A 89 7.01 9.32 -33.51
C LEU A 89 7.92 8.88 -32.34
N ALA A 90 7.57 9.29 -31.12
CA ALA A 90 8.30 8.97 -29.91
C ALA A 90 7.56 7.95 -29.02
N ARG A 91 6.22 7.89 -29.12
CA ARG A 91 5.40 6.98 -28.33
C ARG A 91 5.82 5.54 -28.52
N CYS A 92 6.06 4.83 -27.40
CA CYS A 92 6.47 3.43 -27.35
C CYS A 92 7.81 3.14 -28.08
N ARG A 93 8.66 4.14 -28.19
CA ARG A 93 10.00 4.02 -28.77
C ARG A 93 11.09 4.35 -27.76
N THR A 94 12.26 3.85 -28.03
CA THR A 94 13.45 4.08 -27.20
C THR A 94 14.18 5.36 -27.64
N ASP A 95 14.98 5.93 -26.76
CA ASP A 95 15.87 7.04 -27.08
C ASP A 95 16.81 6.75 -28.26
N ARG A 96 17.22 5.48 -28.40
CA ARG A 96 18.08 5.01 -29.52
C ARG A 96 17.35 5.04 -30.86
N GLU A 97 16.10 4.60 -30.88
CA GLU A 97 15.28 4.60 -32.11
C GLU A 97 14.96 6.04 -32.53
N ILE A 98 14.59 6.91 -31.58
CA ILE A 98 14.36 8.32 -31.86
C ILE A 98 15.62 8.99 -32.38
N ARG A 99 16.78 8.71 -31.79
CA ARG A 99 18.06 9.20 -32.27
C ARG A 99 18.33 8.78 -33.75
N ALA A 100 18.02 7.54 -34.09
CA ALA A 100 18.19 7.05 -35.46
C ALA A 100 17.28 7.78 -36.46
N ASP A 101 16.04 8.06 -36.06
CA ASP A 101 15.08 8.79 -36.91
C ASP A 101 15.50 10.26 -37.08
N ILE A 102 15.98 10.93 -35.99
CA ILE A 102 16.51 12.28 -36.06
C ILE A 102 17.71 12.32 -37.03
N ILE A 103 18.66 11.39 -36.90
CA ILE A 103 19.82 11.31 -37.81
C ILE A 103 19.34 11.13 -39.25
N THR A 104 18.35 10.29 -39.49
CA THR A 104 17.84 10.04 -40.85
C THR A 104 17.20 11.30 -41.46
N SER A 105 16.44 12.04 -40.65
CA SER A 105 15.79 13.29 -41.05
C SER A 105 16.83 14.38 -41.33
N LEU A 106 17.82 14.52 -40.43
CA LEU A 106 18.86 15.56 -40.57
C LEU A 106 19.87 15.31 -41.68
N LYS A 107 20.04 14.07 -42.16
CA LYS A 107 20.90 13.76 -43.32
C LYS A 107 20.51 14.50 -44.60
N LYS A 108 19.29 15.02 -44.69
CA LYS A 108 18.86 15.86 -45.81
C LYS A 108 19.52 17.24 -45.81
N ILE A 109 19.91 17.72 -44.61
CA ILE A 109 20.41 19.09 -44.39
C ILE A 109 21.89 19.04 -43.98
N ILE A 110 22.26 18.09 -43.13
CA ILE A 110 23.61 17.97 -42.59
C ILE A 110 24.27 16.71 -43.13
N ARG A 111 25.51 16.84 -43.63
CA ARG A 111 26.21 15.75 -44.35
C ARG A 111 26.55 14.55 -43.47
N ASN A 112 26.81 14.75 -42.21
CA ASN A 112 27.14 13.69 -41.25
C ASN A 112 26.67 14.06 -39.80
N PRO A 113 25.35 14.07 -39.52
CA PRO A 113 24.85 14.52 -38.23
C PRO A 113 25.24 13.59 -37.08
N GLN A 114 25.87 14.16 -36.06
CA GLN A 114 26.17 13.45 -34.81
C GLN A 114 25.16 13.89 -33.77
N VAL A 115 24.21 13.01 -33.47
CA VAL A 115 23.07 13.31 -32.54
C VAL A 115 23.20 12.48 -31.27
N SER A 116 22.97 13.12 -30.15
CA SER A 116 22.79 12.48 -28.85
C SER A 116 21.37 12.78 -28.35
N VAL A 117 20.65 11.74 -27.93
CA VAL A 117 19.32 11.85 -27.32
C VAL A 117 19.37 11.23 -25.95
N ARG A 118 18.81 11.94 -24.94
CA ARG A 118 18.68 11.44 -23.57
C ARG A 118 17.30 11.76 -23.03
N VAL A 119 16.67 10.84 -22.33
CA VAL A 119 15.44 11.11 -21.58
C VAL A 119 15.81 11.96 -20.37
N LYS A 120 15.28 13.18 -20.28
CA LYS A 120 15.51 14.10 -19.18
C LYS A 120 14.47 13.94 -18.08
N GLU A 121 13.19 13.93 -18.46
CA GLU A 121 12.08 13.78 -17.53
C GLU A 121 11.14 12.67 -18.01
N LYS A 122 10.70 11.85 -17.06
CA LYS A 122 9.80 10.71 -17.28
C LYS A 122 8.47 11.01 -16.63
N ARG A 123 7.57 11.69 -17.34
CA ARG A 123 6.25 12.10 -16.85
C ARG A 123 5.11 11.25 -17.40
N SER A 124 5.36 10.47 -18.45
CA SER A 124 4.34 9.66 -19.13
C SER A 124 3.76 8.53 -18.27
N ARG A 125 4.40 8.23 -17.15
CA ARG A 125 4.04 7.09 -16.30
C ARG A 125 3.65 7.54 -14.91
N PRO A 126 2.36 7.65 -14.60
CA PRO A 126 1.91 7.91 -13.24
C PRO A 126 2.37 6.78 -12.31
N PRO A 127 2.63 7.06 -11.02
CA PRO A 127 3.02 6.04 -10.07
C PRO A 127 1.89 5.05 -9.85
N ALA A 128 2.23 3.78 -9.63
CA ALA A 128 1.31 2.82 -9.05
C ALA A 128 1.20 3.06 -7.54
N VAL A 129 0.03 2.85 -6.97
CA VAL A 129 -0.26 3.15 -5.57
C VAL A 129 -0.74 1.90 -4.84
N ILE A 130 -0.20 1.62 -3.66
CA ILE A 130 -0.72 0.59 -2.76
C ILE A 130 -1.22 1.23 -1.47
N ILE A 131 -2.46 0.93 -1.10
CA ILE A 131 -3.14 1.51 0.07
C ILE A 131 -3.94 0.48 0.85
N GLY A 132 -4.38 0.86 2.05
CA GLY A 132 -5.22 0.04 2.92
C GLY A 132 -4.45 -0.69 3.98
N ALA A 133 -4.77 -1.96 4.25
CA ALA A 133 -4.20 -2.77 5.32
C ALA A 133 -2.81 -3.34 4.97
N VAL A 134 -1.89 -2.48 4.51
CA VAL A 134 -0.48 -2.80 4.26
C VAL A 134 0.42 -2.10 5.27
N GLN A 135 1.61 -2.65 5.52
CA GLN A 135 2.56 -2.10 6.51
C GLN A 135 3.01 -0.69 6.14
N ALA A 136 3.30 -0.45 4.86
CA ALA A 136 3.76 0.83 4.35
C ALA A 136 2.96 1.22 3.09
N PRO A 137 1.82 1.92 3.24
CA PRO A 137 1.10 2.51 2.10
C PRO A 137 1.99 3.52 1.40
N GLN A 138 2.19 3.36 0.09
CA GLN A 138 3.09 4.22 -0.67
C GLN A 138 2.83 4.20 -2.17
N GLN A 139 3.51 5.11 -2.86
CA GLN A 139 3.49 5.22 -4.32
C GLN A 139 4.80 4.69 -4.89
N PHE A 140 4.73 4.00 -6.03
CA PHE A 140 5.86 3.41 -6.72
C PHE A 140 5.98 3.94 -8.14
N VAL A 141 7.09 4.59 -8.44
CA VAL A 141 7.42 4.96 -9.83
C VAL A 141 7.99 3.72 -10.52
N LEU A 142 7.25 3.19 -11.49
CA LEU A 142 7.58 1.96 -12.18
C LEU A 142 8.53 2.24 -13.37
N ASN A 143 9.83 2.10 -13.14
CA ASN A 143 10.85 2.26 -14.19
C ASN A 143 11.08 0.97 -15.01
N ARG A 144 10.52 -0.16 -14.57
CA ARG A 144 10.55 -1.47 -15.23
C ARG A 144 9.24 -2.21 -15.01
N ARG A 145 9.05 -3.32 -15.68
CA ARG A 145 7.94 -4.22 -15.40
C ARG A 145 8.09 -4.83 -14.02
N VAL A 146 7.07 -4.70 -13.21
CA VAL A 146 6.99 -5.18 -11.83
C VAL A 146 5.76 -6.06 -11.68
N ARG A 147 5.88 -7.11 -10.89
CA ARG A 147 4.75 -7.98 -10.56
C ARG A 147 4.17 -7.62 -9.19
N LEU A 148 2.91 -7.97 -8.98
CA LEU A 148 2.19 -7.73 -7.74
C LEU A 148 2.94 -8.23 -6.49
N PHE A 149 3.48 -9.45 -6.53
CA PHE A 149 4.26 -10.02 -5.43
C PHE A 149 5.43 -9.14 -5.00
N GLU A 150 6.15 -8.59 -5.96
CA GLU A 150 7.32 -7.74 -5.72
C GLU A 150 6.90 -6.42 -5.06
N LEU A 151 5.89 -5.75 -5.62
CA LEU A 151 5.36 -4.50 -5.09
C LEU A 151 4.73 -4.69 -3.71
N PHE A 152 4.01 -5.79 -3.50
CA PHE A 152 3.41 -6.14 -2.23
C PHE A 152 4.46 -6.34 -1.12
N ASN A 153 5.59 -7.00 -1.44
CA ASN A 153 6.70 -7.17 -0.49
C ASN A 153 7.42 -5.85 -0.17
N TRP A 154 7.56 -4.94 -1.14
CA TRP A 154 8.12 -3.62 -0.87
C TRP A 154 7.23 -2.77 0.04
N ALA A 155 5.92 -2.96 -0.03
CA ALA A 155 4.98 -2.36 0.93
C ALA A 155 5.01 -3.04 2.31
N GLY A 156 5.89 -4.02 2.53
CA GLY A 156 6.03 -4.76 3.78
C GLY A 156 4.94 -5.81 4.01
N GLY A 157 4.13 -6.13 2.99
CA GLY A 157 3.00 -7.04 3.11
C GLY A 157 1.83 -6.45 3.89
N THR A 158 0.92 -7.30 4.36
CA THR A 158 -0.26 -6.86 5.12
C THR A 158 0.04 -6.56 6.57
N ILE A 159 -0.76 -5.66 7.16
CA ILE A 159 -0.84 -5.53 8.62
C ILE A 159 -1.46 -6.81 9.17
N LYS A 160 -0.71 -7.48 10.04
CA LYS A 160 -1.10 -8.78 10.57
C LYS A 160 -2.45 -8.71 11.28
N GLY A 161 -3.40 -9.48 10.77
CA GLY A 161 -4.73 -9.61 11.35
C GLY A 161 -5.76 -8.57 10.89
N GLU A 162 -5.36 -7.48 10.21
CA GLU A 162 -6.28 -6.44 9.76
C GLU A 162 -6.75 -6.60 8.32
N ALA A 163 -5.94 -7.21 7.45
CA ALA A 163 -6.27 -7.33 6.04
C ALA A 163 -7.41 -8.33 5.80
N ALA A 164 -8.31 -7.99 4.91
CA ALA A 164 -9.24 -8.93 4.32
C ALA A 164 -8.47 -9.99 3.51
N GLY A 165 -9.07 -11.16 3.28
CA GLY A 165 -8.40 -12.26 2.56
C GLY A 165 -8.09 -11.98 1.09
N GLN A 166 -8.58 -10.86 0.53
CA GLN A 166 -8.42 -10.48 -0.87
C GLN A 166 -7.94 -9.06 -0.99
N LEU A 167 -7.16 -8.79 -2.04
CA LEU A 167 -6.80 -7.45 -2.50
C LEU A 167 -7.43 -7.16 -3.87
N GLN A 168 -7.52 -5.89 -4.21
CA GLN A 168 -8.15 -5.38 -5.42
C GLN A 168 -7.13 -4.57 -6.21
N ILE A 169 -7.06 -4.79 -7.51
CA ILE A 169 -6.27 -3.97 -8.44
C ILE A 169 -7.23 -3.24 -9.37
N PHE A 170 -7.14 -1.92 -9.40
CA PHE A 170 -7.87 -1.06 -10.30
C PHE A 170 -6.91 -0.51 -11.34
N HIS A 171 -7.17 -0.81 -12.61
CA HIS A 171 -6.46 -0.19 -13.72
C HIS A 171 -7.12 1.15 -14.04
N THR A 172 -6.46 2.26 -13.68
CA THR A 172 -7.04 3.62 -13.83
C THR A 172 -6.59 4.35 -15.07
N THR A 173 -5.61 3.80 -15.79
CA THR A 173 -5.08 4.36 -17.03
C THR A 173 -4.88 3.26 -18.05
N PRO A 174 -5.09 3.53 -19.35
CA PRO A 174 -4.76 2.56 -20.37
C PRO A 174 -3.25 2.27 -20.41
N VAL A 175 -2.89 1.03 -20.68
CA VAL A 175 -1.48 0.65 -20.82
C VAL A 175 -0.89 1.31 -22.06
N LEU A 176 0.11 2.17 -21.84
CA LEU A 176 0.66 3.01 -22.91
C LEU A 176 1.34 2.22 -24.04
N CYS A 177 2.13 1.20 -23.67
CA CYS A 177 2.90 0.38 -24.61
C CYS A 177 2.62 -1.09 -24.32
N PRO A 178 1.49 -1.63 -24.82
CA PRO A 178 1.10 -3.02 -24.55
C PRO A 178 2.06 -3.98 -25.27
N VAL A 179 2.30 -5.13 -24.64
CA VAL A 179 2.90 -6.28 -25.30
C VAL A 179 1.82 -7.28 -25.72
N ALA A 180 2.20 -8.30 -26.45
CA ALA A 180 1.29 -9.37 -26.83
C ALA A 180 0.52 -9.94 -25.62
N GLY A 181 -0.80 -9.90 -25.70
CA GLY A 181 -1.72 -10.31 -24.63
C GLY A 181 -2.21 -9.18 -23.69
N GLU A 182 -1.77 -7.95 -23.89
CA GLU A 182 -2.18 -6.78 -23.09
C GLU A 182 -3.03 -5.77 -23.91
N GLU A 183 -3.48 -6.15 -25.10
CA GLU A 183 -4.18 -5.25 -26.03
C GLU A 183 -5.51 -4.74 -25.46
N GLU A 184 -6.17 -5.52 -24.61
CA GLU A 184 -7.41 -5.12 -23.93
C GLU A 184 -7.16 -4.02 -22.89
N LEU A 185 -6.06 -4.09 -22.16
CA LEU A 185 -5.69 -3.07 -21.17
C LEU A 185 -5.27 -1.75 -21.84
N ALA A 186 -4.80 -1.79 -23.07
CA ALA A 186 -4.48 -0.59 -23.85
C ALA A 186 -5.75 0.13 -24.35
N LYS A 187 -6.88 -0.58 -24.46
CA LYS A 187 -8.17 -0.06 -24.91
C LYS A 187 -9.09 0.32 -23.73
N LEU A 188 -8.56 0.30 -22.52
CA LEU A 188 -9.35 0.60 -21.33
C LEU A 188 -9.89 2.03 -21.40
N GLU A 189 -11.20 2.15 -21.59
CA GLU A 189 -11.92 3.42 -21.51
C GLU A 189 -12.64 3.48 -20.15
N ILE A 190 -12.19 4.41 -19.31
CA ILE A 190 -12.88 4.69 -18.05
C ILE A 190 -13.99 5.67 -18.35
N LYS A 191 -15.22 5.17 -18.42
CA LYS A 191 -16.39 6.03 -18.62
C LYS A 191 -16.77 6.73 -17.32
N ASN A 192 -16.98 8.04 -17.43
CA ASN A 192 -17.52 8.83 -16.32
C ASN A 192 -18.91 8.26 -15.95
N ASN A 193 -19.10 7.76 -14.74
CA ASN A 193 -20.28 7.13 -14.15
C ASN A 193 -20.32 5.58 -14.14
N GLU A 194 -19.31 4.88 -14.64
CA GLU A 194 -19.21 3.44 -14.45
C GLU A 194 -18.16 3.14 -13.38
N PRO A 195 -18.39 2.16 -12.48
CA PRO A 195 -17.35 1.77 -11.52
C PRO A 195 -16.15 1.18 -12.27
N VAL A 196 -14.95 1.59 -11.87
CA VAL A 196 -13.72 1.03 -12.42
C VAL A 196 -13.66 -0.47 -12.09
N PRO A 197 -13.53 -1.36 -13.08
CA PRO A 197 -13.49 -2.78 -12.80
C PRO A 197 -12.24 -3.14 -11.96
N ALA A 198 -12.44 -3.94 -10.94
CA ALA A 198 -11.38 -4.40 -10.05
C ALA A 198 -11.04 -5.87 -10.33
N ALA A 199 -9.76 -6.16 -10.50
CA ALA A 199 -9.25 -7.53 -10.47
C ALA A 199 -9.00 -7.95 -9.02
N LEU A 200 -9.56 -9.10 -8.61
CA LEU A 200 -9.46 -9.62 -7.24
C LEU A 200 -8.40 -10.69 -7.13
N TYR A 201 -7.53 -10.60 -6.13
CA TYR A 201 -6.50 -11.59 -5.85
C TYR A 201 -6.50 -12.01 -4.40
N ASN A 202 -6.33 -13.30 -4.16
CA ASN A 202 -6.20 -13.83 -2.80
C ASN A 202 -4.82 -13.47 -2.23
N ILE A 203 -4.80 -12.82 -1.05
CA ILE A 203 -3.57 -12.32 -0.40
C ILE A 203 -2.61 -13.45 -0.05
N GLU A 204 -3.11 -14.61 0.38
CA GLU A 204 -2.26 -15.76 0.69
C GLU A 204 -1.57 -16.28 -0.57
N ALA A 205 -2.29 -16.39 -1.68
CA ALA A 205 -1.73 -16.79 -2.97
C ALA A 205 -0.68 -15.79 -3.48
N VAL A 206 -0.94 -14.48 -3.32
CA VAL A 206 0.05 -13.43 -3.62
C VAL A 206 1.28 -13.58 -2.75
N SER A 207 1.12 -13.77 -1.43
CA SER A 207 2.23 -13.91 -0.48
C SER A 207 3.09 -15.15 -0.74
N MET A 208 2.49 -16.20 -1.30
CA MET A 208 3.20 -17.41 -1.74
C MET A 208 3.85 -17.26 -3.12
N GLY A 209 3.63 -16.14 -3.81
CA GLY A 209 4.16 -15.90 -5.16
C GLY A 209 3.56 -16.78 -6.24
N LYS A 210 2.32 -17.30 -6.04
CA LYS A 210 1.66 -18.15 -7.02
C LYS A 210 1.48 -17.42 -8.35
N PRO A 211 1.81 -18.04 -9.49
CA PRO A 211 1.74 -17.37 -10.80
C PRO A 211 0.37 -16.78 -11.13
N GLU A 212 -0.71 -17.46 -10.78
CA GLU A 212 -2.10 -17.04 -11.03
C GLU A 212 -2.52 -15.81 -10.19
N ALA A 213 -1.81 -15.55 -9.08
CA ALA A 213 -2.06 -14.42 -8.21
C ALA A 213 -0.95 -13.34 -8.31
N ASN A 214 -0.12 -13.40 -9.33
CA ASN A 214 1.04 -12.51 -9.48
C ASN A 214 1.05 -11.79 -10.85
N PRO A 215 0.03 -10.95 -11.16
CA PRO A 215 -0.04 -10.20 -12.40
C PRO A 215 1.05 -9.13 -12.48
N TYR A 216 1.24 -8.57 -13.68
CA TYR A 216 2.00 -7.35 -13.84
C TYR A 216 1.21 -6.15 -13.32
N ILE A 217 1.93 -5.21 -12.73
CA ILE A 217 1.40 -3.92 -12.29
C ILE A 217 1.81 -2.86 -13.29
N TYR A 218 0.87 -2.02 -13.67
CA TYR A 218 1.06 -0.96 -14.65
C TYR A 218 1.13 0.43 -14.00
N PRO A 219 1.75 1.39 -14.65
CA PRO A 219 1.70 2.79 -14.21
C PRO A 219 0.25 3.27 -14.06
N GLY A 220 -0.04 3.92 -12.93
CA GLY A 220 -1.39 4.37 -12.61
C GLY A 220 -2.29 3.33 -11.94
N ASP A 221 -1.85 2.10 -11.75
CA ASP A 221 -2.62 1.10 -11.03
C ASP A 221 -2.80 1.49 -9.55
N ILE A 222 -4.00 1.26 -9.04
CA ILE A 222 -4.31 1.42 -7.62
C ILE A 222 -4.57 0.04 -7.03
N ILE A 223 -3.69 -0.38 -6.10
CA ILE A 223 -3.81 -1.62 -5.36
C ILE A 223 -4.41 -1.31 -3.99
N VAL A 224 -5.60 -1.84 -3.74
CA VAL A 224 -6.30 -1.67 -2.47
C VAL A 224 -6.29 -2.97 -1.70
N VAL A 225 -5.76 -2.93 -0.49
CA VAL A 225 -5.86 -4.02 0.47
C VAL A 225 -6.93 -3.64 1.50
N PRO A 226 -8.17 -4.09 1.34
CA PRO A 226 -9.25 -3.69 2.24
C PRO A 226 -9.00 -4.22 3.65
N LYS A 227 -9.42 -3.46 4.65
CA LYS A 227 -9.47 -3.94 6.03
C LYS A 227 -10.61 -4.92 6.19
N SER A 228 -10.34 -5.98 6.94
CA SER A 228 -11.38 -6.92 7.31
C SER A 228 -12.41 -6.24 8.23
N PRO A 229 -13.69 -6.51 8.07
CA PRO A 229 -14.72 -5.98 8.95
C PRO A 229 -14.52 -6.46 10.38
N PRO A 230 -14.84 -5.64 11.40
CA PRO A 230 -14.69 -6.04 12.79
C PRO A 230 -15.79 -6.99 13.24
N ILE A 231 -15.44 -7.82 14.24
CA ILE A 231 -16.36 -8.51 15.14
C ILE A 231 -16.12 -7.96 16.53
N TYR A 232 -17.17 -7.77 17.31
CA TYR A 232 -17.06 -7.27 18.67
C TYR A 232 -17.36 -8.38 19.66
N ILE A 233 -16.47 -8.59 20.63
CA ILE A 233 -16.64 -9.58 21.71
C ILE A 233 -16.65 -8.83 23.03
N GLY A 234 -17.77 -8.95 23.73
CA GLY A 234 -18.02 -8.24 24.97
C GLY A 234 -18.53 -9.14 26.11
N GLY A 235 -18.77 -8.54 27.26
CA GLY A 235 -19.23 -9.22 28.47
C GLY A 235 -18.10 -9.85 29.27
N LEU A 236 -18.37 -10.99 29.92
CA LEU A 236 -17.45 -11.67 30.82
C LEU A 236 -16.40 -12.51 30.07
N VAL A 237 -15.60 -11.86 29.25
CA VAL A 237 -14.41 -12.42 28.60
C VAL A 237 -13.13 -11.83 29.19
N GLY A 238 -11.98 -12.43 28.90
CA GLY A 238 -10.69 -11.99 29.42
C GLY A 238 -10.40 -10.52 29.11
N ALA A 239 -10.51 -10.12 27.85
CA ALA A 239 -10.31 -8.77 27.34
C ALA A 239 -11.40 -8.41 26.32
N PRO A 240 -12.50 -7.75 26.71
CA PRO A 240 -13.53 -7.30 25.78
C PRO A 240 -12.93 -6.35 24.73
N GLN A 241 -13.05 -6.71 23.45
CA GLN A 241 -12.49 -5.91 22.35
C GLN A 241 -13.11 -6.25 21.00
N GLY A 242 -12.85 -5.39 20.02
CA GLY A 242 -13.08 -5.71 18.63
C GLY A 242 -11.91 -6.52 18.06
N ILE A 243 -12.22 -7.53 17.27
CA ILE A 243 -11.23 -8.31 16.50
C ILE A 243 -11.62 -8.26 15.03
N TYR A 244 -10.65 -8.40 14.13
CA TYR A 244 -10.94 -8.45 12.71
C TYR A 244 -11.45 -9.83 12.29
N TRP A 245 -12.52 -9.82 11.51
CA TRP A 245 -13.09 -11.06 10.96
C TRP A 245 -12.11 -11.76 10.03
N ARG A 246 -12.11 -13.08 10.06
CA ARG A 246 -11.34 -13.94 9.15
C ARG A 246 -12.24 -15.04 8.63
N GLU A 247 -11.93 -15.48 7.44
CA GLU A 247 -12.58 -16.67 6.90
C GLU A 247 -12.41 -17.86 7.86
N ASN A 248 -13.50 -18.60 8.05
CA ASN A 248 -13.57 -19.73 9.00
C ASN A 248 -13.36 -19.38 10.49
N LEU A 249 -13.55 -18.12 10.89
CA LEU A 249 -13.47 -17.74 12.30
C LEU A 249 -14.67 -18.27 13.07
N THR A 250 -14.41 -19.17 14.01
CA THR A 250 -15.44 -19.77 14.87
C THR A 250 -15.58 -19.00 16.18
N LEU A 251 -16.73 -19.20 16.86
CA LEU A 251 -17.00 -18.60 18.16
C LEU A 251 -15.93 -19.00 19.20
N THR A 252 -15.53 -20.28 19.22
CA THR A 252 -14.49 -20.76 20.14
C THR A 252 -13.17 -20.05 19.92
N ASN A 253 -12.74 -19.95 18.67
CA ASN A 253 -11.49 -19.27 18.32
C ASN A 253 -11.55 -17.78 18.68
N ALA A 254 -12.67 -17.11 18.40
CA ALA A 254 -12.86 -15.71 18.70
C ALA A 254 -12.82 -15.43 20.21
N ILE A 255 -13.50 -16.24 21.02
CA ILE A 255 -13.45 -16.14 22.49
C ILE A 255 -12.03 -16.42 23.01
N ALA A 256 -11.33 -17.40 22.45
CA ALA A 256 -9.94 -17.70 22.85
C ALA A 256 -9.00 -16.51 22.54
N MET A 257 -9.18 -15.82 21.41
CA MET A 257 -8.39 -14.63 21.02
C MET A 257 -8.52 -13.48 22.02
N VAL A 258 -9.65 -13.35 22.69
CA VAL A 258 -9.88 -12.31 23.73
C VAL A 258 -9.59 -12.80 25.15
N GLY A 259 -8.83 -13.87 25.30
CA GLY A 259 -8.39 -14.39 26.60
C GLY A 259 -9.38 -15.34 27.27
N GLY A 260 -10.32 -15.91 26.51
CA GLY A 260 -11.30 -16.87 27.00
C GLY A 260 -12.45 -16.24 27.79
N VAL A 261 -13.28 -17.08 28.38
CA VAL A 261 -14.38 -16.67 29.26
C VAL A 261 -13.88 -16.57 30.71
N ARG A 262 -14.38 -15.57 31.46
CA ARG A 262 -14.08 -15.45 32.89
C ARG A 262 -14.81 -16.53 33.72
N LYS A 263 -14.32 -16.82 34.91
CA LYS A 263 -14.87 -17.86 35.80
C LYS A 263 -16.35 -17.66 36.15
N GLU A 264 -16.74 -16.40 36.24
CA GLU A 264 -18.10 -15.96 36.59
C GLU A 264 -19.07 -15.99 35.38
N ALA A 265 -18.54 -16.23 34.20
CA ALA A 265 -19.31 -16.21 32.95
C ALA A 265 -20.28 -17.40 32.86
N LYS A 266 -21.50 -17.12 32.45
CA LYS A 266 -22.50 -18.15 32.13
C LYS A 266 -22.34 -18.59 30.69
N THR A 267 -21.46 -19.55 30.47
CA THR A 267 -21.16 -20.11 29.14
C THR A 267 -22.37 -20.79 28.47
N GLU A 268 -23.44 -21.03 29.20
CA GLU A 268 -24.71 -21.53 28.66
C GLU A 268 -25.54 -20.43 27.98
N LYS A 269 -25.19 -19.14 28.18
CA LYS A 269 -25.94 -17.97 27.69
C LYS A 269 -25.02 -17.00 26.96
N VAL A 270 -24.41 -17.47 25.89
CA VAL A 270 -23.71 -16.59 24.95
C VAL A 270 -24.68 -16.18 23.87
N VAL A 271 -24.61 -14.93 23.46
CA VAL A 271 -25.51 -14.38 22.44
C VAL A 271 -24.70 -13.80 21.32
N ILE A 272 -25.07 -14.16 20.09
CA ILE A 272 -24.54 -13.53 18.89
C ILE A 272 -25.63 -12.61 18.32
N ARG A 273 -25.29 -11.34 18.13
CA ARG A 273 -26.15 -10.36 17.44
C ARG A 273 -25.61 -10.18 16.04
N ARG A 274 -26.32 -10.74 15.08
CA ARG A 274 -25.94 -10.74 13.67
C ARG A 274 -26.79 -9.73 12.88
N LEU A 275 -26.17 -9.02 11.95
CA LEU A 275 -26.90 -8.18 11.03
C LEU A 275 -27.82 -9.03 10.14
N LYS A 276 -29.08 -8.63 9.99
CA LYS A 276 -29.98 -9.26 9.02
C LYS A 276 -29.56 -8.90 7.60
N GLN A 277 -29.71 -9.84 6.68
CA GLN A 277 -29.41 -9.60 5.28
C GLN A 277 -30.20 -8.39 4.74
N GLY A 278 -29.49 -7.46 4.11
CA GLY A 278 -30.07 -6.25 3.54
C GLY A 278 -30.34 -5.11 4.51
N SER A 279 -30.08 -5.28 5.80
CA SER A 279 -30.21 -4.20 6.81
C SER A 279 -28.86 -3.81 7.37
N GLN A 280 -28.67 -2.51 7.58
CA GLN A 280 -27.45 -1.98 8.25
C GLN A 280 -27.64 -1.81 9.77
N THR A 281 -28.87 -1.88 10.27
CA THR A 281 -29.22 -1.61 11.65
C THR A 281 -29.89 -2.77 12.36
N ASP A 282 -30.73 -3.54 11.66
CA ASP A 282 -31.50 -4.61 12.26
C ASP A 282 -30.64 -5.83 12.52
N ARG A 283 -30.71 -6.34 13.74
CA ARG A 283 -29.96 -7.51 14.16
C ARG A 283 -30.90 -8.62 14.61
N GLU A 284 -30.55 -9.84 14.27
CA GLU A 284 -31.12 -11.03 14.86
C GLU A 284 -30.31 -11.45 16.09
N ILE A 285 -30.97 -12.07 17.03
CA ILE A 285 -30.38 -12.55 18.29
C ILE A 285 -30.30 -14.06 18.22
N ILE A 286 -29.09 -14.60 18.24
CA ILE A 286 -28.83 -16.04 18.17
C ILE A 286 -28.30 -16.49 19.53
N PRO A 287 -29.12 -17.18 20.36
CA PRO A 287 -28.66 -17.70 21.63
C PRO A 287 -27.83 -18.97 21.41
N ILE A 288 -26.67 -19.02 22.04
CA ILE A 288 -25.71 -20.11 21.93
C ILE A 288 -25.38 -20.69 23.30
N ASN A 289 -25.43 -22.00 23.44
CA ASN A 289 -24.90 -22.71 24.60
C ASN A 289 -23.41 -23.06 24.32
N PHE A 290 -22.53 -22.15 24.70
CA PHE A 290 -21.09 -22.33 24.48
C PHE A 290 -20.49 -23.48 25.28
N LYS A 291 -21.08 -23.81 26.45
CA LYS A 291 -20.66 -24.96 27.27
C LYS A 291 -20.81 -26.28 26.53
N LEU A 292 -21.87 -26.45 25.71
CA LEU A 292 -22.07 -27.65 24.90
C LEU A 292 -21.06 -27.73 23.75
N ILE A 293 -20.69 -26.56 23.18
CA ILE A 293 -19.64 -26.50 22.15
C ILE A 293 -18.30 -26.91 22.75
N GLN A 294 -17.95 -26.39 23.92
CA GLN A 294 -16.70 -26.76 24.63
C GLN A 294 -16.62 -28.25 24.96
N LYS A 295 -17.76 -28.90 25.20
CA LYS A 295 -17.83 -30.35 25.45
C LYS A 295 -17.87 -31.21 24.19
N GLY A 296 -17.84 -30.58 22.98
CA GLY A 296 -17.97 -31.27 21.71
C GLY A 296 -19.36 -31.85 21.43
N GLN A 297 -20.38 -31.44 22.19
CA GLN A 297 -21.77 -31.91 22.02
C GLN A 297 -22.55 -31.10 20.99
N ASN A 298 -22.12 -29.85 20.70
CA ASN A 298 -22.66 -29.01 19.64
C ASN A 298 -21.57 -28.60 18.68
N LYS A 299 -21.95 -28.35 17.42
CA LYS A 299 -21.05 -27.78 16.41
C LYS A 299 -20.71 -26.36 16.79
N ASP A 300 -19.46 -25.96 16.53
CA ASP A 300 -19.03 -24.57 16.69
C ASP A 300 -19.70 -23.65 15.67
N VAL A 301 -19.91 -22.41 16.02
CA VAL A 301 -20.61 -21.42 15.20
C VAL A 301 -19.61 -20.57 14.44
N LEU A 302 -19.76 -20.49 13.12
CA LEU A 302 -18.99 -19.55 12.29
C LEU A 302 -19.52 -18.14 12.49
N LEU A 303 -18.62 -17.24 12.80
CA LEU A 303 -18.91 -15.81 12.94
C LEU A 303 -18.92 -15.13 11.58
N GLN A 304 -19.80 -14.14 11.44
CA GLN A 304 -19.92 -13.31 10.26
C GLN A 304 -19.38 -11.89 10.51
N PRO A 305 -19.05 -11.15 9.46
CA PRO A 305 -18.70 -9.75 9.57
C PRO A 305 -19.72 -8.97 10.41
N TYR A 306 -19.21 -8.09 11.29
CA TYR A 306 -20.02 -7.23 12.17
C TYR A 306 -20.84 -7.96 13.23
N ASP A 307 -20.64 -9.27 13.46
CA ASP A 307 -21.25 -9.97 14.60
C ASP A 307 -20.81 -9.33 15.91
N ILE A 308 -21.74 -9.25 16.84
CA ILE A 308 -21.47 -8.88 18.23
C ILE A 308 -21.72 -10.10 19.10
N VAL A 309 -20.65 -10.59 19.69
CA VAL A 309 -20.69 -11.71 20.64
C VAL A 309 -20.70 -11.16 22.06
N GLU A 310 -21.66 -11.58 22.84
CA GLU A 310 -21.84 -11.14 24.22
C GLU A 310 -21.92 -12.34 25.16
N VAL A 311 -21.00 -12.37 26.11
CA VAL A 311 -20.93 -13.43 27.14
C VAL A 311 -21.46 -12.82 28.44
N ASP A 312 -22.66 -13.23 28.87
CA ASP A 312 -23.40 -12.56 29.91
C ASP A 312 -23.17 -13.16 31.31
N GLU A 313 -23.44 -12.28 32.30
CA GLU A 313 -23.68 -12.60 33.69
C GLU A 313 -25.18 -12.82 33.91
N ALA A 314 -25.55 -13.53 34.89
CA ALA A 314 -26.88 -14.05 35.23
C ALA A 314 -28.06 -13.07 35.41
N SER A 315 -27.99 -11.83 34.93
CA SER A 315 -29.05 -10.84 35.14
C SER A 315 -29.87 -10.59 33.86
N PRO A 316 -31.20 -10.40 33.96
CA PRO A 316 -32.01 -10.09 32.81
C PRO A 316 -31.63 -8.74 32.22
N TRP A 317 -31.55 -8.73 30.93
CA TRP A 317 -31.14 -7.66 30.03
C TRP A 317 -31.84 -6.34 30.27
N SER A 318 -31.16 -5.35 30.80
CA SER A 318 -31.61 -3.96 30.64
C SER A 318 -31.07 -3.44 29.29
N LYS A 319 -31.99 -2.93 28.46
CA LYS A 319 -31.65 -2.31 27.15
C LYS A 319 -30.60 -1.17 27.27
N GLU A 320 -30.51 -0.56 28.47
CA GLU A 320 -29.57 0.53 28.76
C GLU A 320 -28.11 0.11 28.85
N LYS A 321 -27.80 -1.08 29.42
CA LYS A 321 -26.41 -1.56 29.52
C LYS A 321 -25.81 -1.91 28.16
N ILE A 322 -26.64 -2.35 27.20
CA ILE A 322 -26.26 -2.70 25.85
C ILE A 322 -25.78 -1.46 25.06
N GLY A 323 -26.54 -0.35 25.18
CA GLY A 323 -26.20 0.89 24.52
C GLY A 323 -24.85 1.45 24.98
N GLN A 324 -24.56 1.38 26.28
CA GLN A 324 -23.29 1.87 26.84
C GLN A 324 -22.09 1.01 26.48
N THR A 325 -22.22 -0.33 26.47
CA THR A 325 -21.13 -1.23 26.06
C THR A 325 -20.81 -1.09 24.58
N LEU A 326 -21.82 -0.98 23.74
CA LEU A 326 -21.66 -0.71 22.30
C LEU A 326 -21.05 0.67 22.05
N LEU A 327 -21.52 1.70 22.75
CA LEU A 327 -20.99 3.06 22.60
C LEU A 327 -19.51 3.12 22.98
N ASN A 328 -19.13 2.47 24.08
CA ASN A 328 -17.74 2.42 24.54
C ASN A 328 -16.83 1.61 23.62
N LEU A 329 -17.32 0.53 23.00
CA LEU A 329 -16.56 -0.25 22.02
C LEU A 329 -16.41 0.49 20.69
N VAL A 330 -17.44 1.18 20.23
CA VAL A 330 -17.40 1.96 18.99
C VAL A 330 -16.56 3.24 19.16
N THR A 331 -16.70 3.95 20.29
CA THR A 331 -15.92 5.16 20.57
C THR A 331 -14.47 4.85 20.96
N GLY A 332 -14.21 3.77 21.69
CA GLY A 332 -12.86 3.32 22.02
C GLY A 332 -12.08 2.79 20.81
N GLY A 333 -12.76 2.18 19.85
CA GLY A 333 -12.17 1.72 18.59
C GLY A 333 -12.01 2.84 17.54
N ALA A 334 -12.87 3.86 17.57
CA ALA A 334 -12.82 4.97 16.61
C ALA A 334 -11.60 5.88 16.81
N SER A 335 -11.09 6.02 18.04
CA SER A 335 -9.89 6.84 18.29
C SER A 335 -8.61 6.27 17.68
N SER A 336 -8.52 4.95 17.47
CA SER A 336 -7.36 4.32 16.80
C SER A 336 -7.53 4.21 15.29
N VAL A 337 -8.75 4.26 14.77
CA VAL A 337 -9.04 4.16 13.33
C VAL A 337 -8.97 5.52 12.64
N VAL A 338 -9.36 6.61 13.35
CA VAL A 338 -9.36 7.98 12.79
C VAL A 338 -7.94 8.54 12.66
N SER A 339 -6.98 8.11 13.49
CA SER A 339 -5.59 8.56 13.37
C SER A 339 -4.84 7.99 12.16
N GLY A 340 -5.36 6.95 11.49
CA GLY A 340 -4.76 6.36 10.30
C GLY A 340 -5.14 7.02 8.96
N PHE A 341 -6.21 7.83 8.94
CA PHE A 341 -6.66 8.52 7.71
C PHE A 341 -6.22 9.98 7.60
N GLY A 342 -5.54 10.48 8.61
CA GLY A 342 -5.29 11.90 8.79
C GLY A 342 -4.02 12.45 8.21
N GLN A 343 -3.49 12.03 7.06
CA GLN A 343 -2.49 12.81 6.32
C GLN A 343 -2.09 12.13 4.99
N LEU A 344 -3.04 12.02 4.08
CA LEU A 344 -2.69 12.05 2.67
C LEU A 344 -3.07 13.45 2.16
N PRO A 345 -2.13 14.27 1.72
CA PRO A 345 -2.48 15.50 1.05
C PRO A 345 -3.05 15.15 -0.33
N LEU A 346 -4.35 14.99 -0.39
CA LEU A 346 -5.08 15.04 -1.66
C LEU A 346 -4.99 16.47 -2.17
N ARG A 347 -3.97 16.75 -2.96
CA ARG A 347 -3.94 17.95 -3.76
C ARG A 347 -4.83 17.71 -4.96
N VAL A 348 -6.09 18.12 -4.85
CA VAL A 348 -7.00 18.24 -5.99
C VAL A 348 -6.43 19.33 -6.88
N VAL A 349 -5.93 18.97 -8.04
CA VAL A 349 -5.60 19.93 -9.11
C VAL A 349 -6.86 20.03 -9.96
N TYR A 350 -7.49 21.23 -9.93
CA TYR A 350 -8.51 21.63 -10.87
C TYR A 350 -7.89 21.90 -12.22
#